data_40640daafbbce7eaa3bef9e45be3e9f2
#
_entry.id   40640daafbbce7eaa3bef9e45be3e9f2
#
_cell.length_a   1.000
_cell.length_b   1.000
_cell.length_c   1.000
_cell.angle_alpha   90.00
_cell.angle_beta   90.00
_cell.angle_gamma   90.00
#
_symmetry.space_group_name_H-M   'P 1'
#
loop_
_entity.id
_entity.type
_entity.pdbx_description
1 polymer ?
#
loop_
_entity_poly.entity_id
_entity_poly.type
_entity_poly.pdbx_seq_one_letter_code
_entity_poly.pdbx_strand_id
1 'polypeptide(L)'
;KTRSAGGKIMQAFWVGDTYRTKNKKAWISCYGLPSYIPEYNFVDGFWLGAKLEAGIKLSRTVTLRLVPSLYYTTARKAPVGQGKLILDYAPRRRGQLTFSGGVLSADYNEESGESRLINAIASSLFGRNEVKLYDKHFLSAGHEIELANGLLFSASFAWEQRKMLENYISKSWFKRKAEPNIPA
;
A
#
# COMPACT_ATOMS: atom_id res chain seq x y z
N LYS A 1 -3.58 33.76 -11.62
CA LYS A 1 -4.81 33.58 -10.83
C LYS A 1 -4.48 32.72 -9.62
N THR A 2 -4.41 33.33 -8.44
CA THR A 2 -4.22 32.62 -7.16
C THR A 2 -5.49 31.80 -6.88
N ARG A 3 -5.36 30.47 -6.88
CA ARG A 3 -6.47 29.59 -6.47
C ARG A 3 -6.83 29.87 -5.01
N SER A 4 -8.12 29.91 -4.70
CA SER A 4 -8.61 30.07 -3.33
C SER A 4 -8.13 28.89 -2.45
N ALA A 5 -8.04 29.09 -1.14
CA ALA A 5 -7.63 28.04 -0.20
C ALA A 5 -8.50 26.78 -0.35
N GLY A 6 -9.82 26.94 -0.54
CA GLY A 6 -10.75 25.84 -0.79
C GLY A 6 -10.45 25.06 -2.08
N GLY A 7 -10.03 25.74 -3.15
CA GLY A 7 -9.65 25.09 -4.41
C GLY A 7 -8.36 24.24 -4.29
N LYS A 8 -7.43 24.67 -3.42
CA LYS A 8 -6.20 23.88 -3.13
C LYS A 8 -6.52 22.62 -2.31
N ILE A 9 -7.39 22.75 -1.32
CA ILE A 9 -7.83 21.61 -0.48
C ILE A 9 -8.57 20.59 -1.36
N MET A 10 -9.49 21.06 -2.20
CA MET A 10 -10.23 20.18 -3.12
C MET A 10 -9.29 19.47 -4.11
N GLN A 11 -8.30 20.17 -4.65
CA GLN A 11 -7.30 19.57 -5.53
C GLN A 11 -6.46 18.53 -4.79
N ALA A 12 -5.96 18.84 -3.59
CA ALA A 12 -5.19 17.89 -2.78
C ALA A 12 -6.01 16.62 -2.45
N PHE A 13 -7.30 16.78 -2.20
CA PHE A 13 -8.22 15.68 -1.94
C PHE A 13 -8.44 14.79 -3.16
N TRP A 14 -8.68 15.36 -4.36
CA TRP A 14 -8.99 14.56 -5.57
C TRP A 14 -7.76 14.06 -6.30
N VAL A 15 -6.72 14.87 -6.40
CA VAL A 15 -5.54 14.58 -7.25
C VAL A 15 -4.32 14.22 -6.42
N GLY A 16 -4.32 14.60 -5.14
CA GLY A 16 -3.14 14.58 -4.29
C GLY A 16 -2.35 15.88 -4.42
N ASP A 17 -1.42 16.07 -3.50
CA ASP A 17 -0.52 17.22 -3.49
C ASP A 17 0.82 16.88 -2.86
N THR A 18 1.84 17.64 -3.23
CA THR A 18 3.20 17.50 -2.69
C THR A 18 3.65 18.82 -2.08
N TYR A 19 3.80 18.81 -0.78
CA TYR A 19 4.32 19.95 -0.02
C TYR A 19 5.83 19.84 0.10
N ARG A 20 6.53 20.92 -0.25
CA ARG A 20 8.00 20.98 -0.19
C ARG A 20 8.46 22.11 0.71
N THR A 21 9.52 21.85 1.47
CA THR A 21 10.20 22.90 2.25
C THR A 21 10.78 23.98 1.33
N LYS A 22 10.98 25.21 1.85
CA LYS A 22 11.54 26.35 1.08
C LYS A 22 12.89 26.02 0.44
N ASN A 23 13.75 25.26 1.10
CA ASN A 23 15.03 24.79 0.60
C ASN A 23 14.94 23.54 -0.29
N LYS A 24 13.73 23.04 -0.57
CA LYS A 24 13.45 21.85 -1.37
C LYS A 24 14.19 20.57 -0.91
N LYS A 25 14.67 20.54 0.32
CA LYS A 25 15.36 19.37 0.88
C LYS A 25 14.42 18.31 1.38
N ALA A 26 13.23 18.69 1.87
CA ALA A 26 12.23 17.74 2.36
C ALA A 26 10.89 17.96 1.67
N TRP A 27 10.11 16.89 1.56
CA TRP A 27 8.76 16.91 0.99
C TRP A 27 7.85 15.89 1.68
N ILE A 28 6.56 16.16 1.61
CA ILE A 28 5.49 15.23 1.94
C ILE A 28 4.51 15.22 0.78
N SER A 29 4.19 14.04 0.27
CA SER A 29 3.19 13.81 -0.76
C SER A 29 2.01 13.05 -0.17
N CYS A 30 0.81 13.58 -0.38
CA CYS A 30 -0.45 12.90 -0.12
C CYS A 30 -1.01 12.40 -1.45
N TYR A 31 -1.43 11.17 -1.52
CA TYR A 31 -2.08 10.63 -2.70
C TYR A 31 -3.54 11.09 -2.75
N GLY A 32 -4.09 11.35 -3.94
CA GLY A 32 -5.49 11.75 -4.09
C GLY A 32 -6.48 10.61 -3.91
N LEU A 33 -7.77 10.97 -3.79
CA LEU A 33 -8.88 10.03 -3.54
C LEU A 33 -8.91 8.80 -4.47
N PRO A 34 -8.61 8.88 -5.78
CA PRO A 34 -8.56 7.68 -6.63
C PRO A 34 -7.55 6.62 -6.19
N SER A 35 -6.52 7.02 -5.43
CA SER A 35 -5.54 6.10 -4.85
C SER A 35 -6.05 5.40 -3.58
N TYR A 36 -7.19 5.85 -3.07
CA TYR A 36 -7.91 5.30 -1.93
C TYR A 36 -9.21 4.64 -2.37
N ILE A 37 -9.30 4.13 -3.62
CA ILE A 37 -10.47 3.38 -4.05
C ILE A 37 -10.77 2.37 -2.96
N PRO A 38 -11.96 2.45 -2.30
CA PRO A 38 -12.26 1.63 -1.16
C PRO A 38 -12.23 0.17 -1.60
N GLU A 39 -11.21 -0.54 -1.15
CA GLU A 39 -11.22 -1.99 -1.26
C GLU A 39 -12.37 -2.50 -0.41
N TYR A 40 -13.17 -3.38 -0.98
CA TYR A 40 -14.24 -4.06 -0.27
C TYR A 40 -14.11 -5.56 -0.49
N ASN A 41 -14.17 -6.30 0.61
CA ASN A 41 -14.19 -7.76 0.60
C ASN A 41 -14.95 -8.29 1.83
N PHE A 42 -15.27 -9.58 1.85
CA PHE A 42 -16.04 -10.16 2.94
C PHE A 42 -15.25 -10.37 4.24
N VAL A 43 -13.94 -10.31 4.19
CA VAL A 43 -13.05 -10.46 5.35
C VAL A 43 -12.93 -9.13 6.09
N ASP A 44 -12.53 -8.09 5.41
CA ASP A 44 -12.18 -6.80 6.02
C ASP A 44 -13.31 -5.77 5.99
N GLY A 45 -14.28 -5.94 5.07
CA GLY A 45 -15.22 -4.89 4.73
C GLY A 45 -14.54 -3.81 3.89
N PHE A 46 -14.79 -2.55 4.22
CA PHE A 46 -14.11 -1.40 3.59
C PHE A 46 -12.79 -1.12 4.29
N TRP A 47 -11.81 -0.73 3.51
CA TRP A 47 -10.54 -0.17 3.99
C TRP A 47 -10.63 1.35 4.01
N LEU A 48 -10.53 1.93 5.21
CA LEU A 48 -10.59 3.37 5.43
C LEU A 48 -9.24 3.84 5.95
N GLY A 49 -8.52 4.64 5.19
CA GLY A 49 -7.20 5.08 5.63
C GLY A 49 -6.45 5.90 4.60
N ALA A 50 -5.13 5.95 4.76
CA ALA A 50 -4.28 6.78 3.93
C ALA A 50 -2.90 6.17 3.71
N LYS A 51 -2.32 6.52 2.55
CA LYS A 51 -0.93 6.30 2.20
C LYS A 51 -0.27 7.66 1.97
N LEU A 52 0.91 7.83 2.56
CA LEU A 52 1.71 9.03 2.44
C LEU A 52 3.09 8.67 1.90
N GLU A 53 3.78 9.65 1.37
CA GLU A 53 5.21 9.56 1.10
C GLU A 53 5.88 10.80 1.65
N ALA A 54 6.88 10.61 2.49
CA ALA A 54 7.73 11.69 2.98
C ALA A 54 9.17 11.43 2.56
N GLY A 55 9.91 12.48 2.22
CA GLY A 55 11.29 12.32 1.83
C GLY A 55 12.16 13.48 2.25
N ILE A 56 13.43 13.18 2.47
CA ILE A 56 14.45 14.16 2.82
C ILE A 56 15.77 13.89 2.06
N LYS A 57 16.32 14.92 1.46
CA LYS A 57 17.68 14.88 0.89
C LYS A 57 18.69 15.13 1.98
N LEU A 58 19.37 14.08 2.42
CA LEU A 58 20.43 14.15 3.44
C LEU A 58 21.71 14.79 2.86
N SER A 59 22.01 14.47 1.59
CA SER A 59 23.12 15.06 0.83
C SER A 59 22.76 15.20 -0.64
N ARG A 60 23.74 15.58 -1.48
CA ARG A 60 23.53 15.62 -2.96
C ARG A 60 23.30 14.23 -3.57
N THR A 61 23.78 13.20 -2.90
CA THR A 61 23.78 11.80 -3.39
C THR A 61 22.95 10.85 -2.53
N VAL A 62 22.40 11.33 -1.42
CA VAL A 62 21.66 10.49 -0.46
C VAL A 62 20.29 11.08 -0.20
N THR A 63 19.27 10.28 -0.45
CA THR A 63 17.87 10.61 -0.20
C THR A 63 17.22 9.51 0.64
N LEU A 64 16.55 9.91 1.71
CA LEU A 64 15.74 9.02 2.54
C LEU A 64 14.27 9.26 2.25
N ARG A 65 13.52 8.18 1.99
CA ARG A 65 12.06 8.21 1.76
C ARG A 65 11.36 7.27 2.72
N LEU A 66 10.27 7.73 3.28
CA LEU A 66 9.37 6.95 4.15
C LEU A 66 7.99 6.90 3.50
N VAL A 67 7.46 5.72 3.28
CA VAL A 67 6.15 5.49 2.66
C VAL A 67 5.26 4.69 3.62
N PRO A 68 4.63 5.35 4.60
CA PRO A 68 3.68 4.71 5.49
C PRO A 68 2.31 4.59 4.82
N SER A 69 1.60 3.51 5.12
CA SER A 69 0.17 3.36 4.85
C SER A 69 -0.52 2.77 6.07
N LEU A 70 -1.67 3.32 6.42
CA LEU A 70 -2.46 2.87 7.56
C LEU A 70 -3.94 2.91 7.18
N TYR A 71 -4.63 1.79 7.41
CA TYR A 71 -6.05 1.64 7.12
C TYR A 71 -6.76 0.99 8.32
N TYR A 72 -8.04 1.25 8.43
CA TYR A 72 -8.94 0.58 9.34
C TYR A 72 -9.92 -0.28 8.54
N THR A 73 -10.04 -1.55 8.90
CA THR A 73 -10.93 -2.51 8.26
C THR A 73 -12.26 -2.55 8.99
N THR A 74 -13.36 -2.22 8.28
CA THR A 74 -14.66 -1.96 8.93
C THR A 74 -15.35 -3.22 9.46
N ALA A 75 -15.20 -4.37 8.78
CA ALA A 75 -15.82 -5.63 9.19
C ALA A 75 -14.99 -6.33 10.27
N ARG A 76 -13.69 -6.47 10.06
CA ARG A 76 -12.76 -7.08 11.01
C ARG A 76 -12.49 -6.18 12.24
N LYS A 77 -12.77 -4.87 12.13
CA LYS A 77 -12.54 -3.86 13.18
C LYS A 77 -11.07 -3.82 13.65
N ALA A 78 -10.15 -3.96 12.73
CA ALA A 78 -8.72 -4.01 13.01
C ALA A 78 -7.95 -2.98 12.18
N PRO A 79 -6.88 -2.37 12.74
CA PRO A 79 -5.95 -1.59 11.94
C PRO A 79 -5.06 -2.52 11.10
N VAL A 80 -4.82 -2.14 9.87
CA VAL A 80 -3.85 -2.77 8.96
C VAL A 80 -2.97 -1.69 8.35
N GLY A 81 -1.73 -2.00 8.11
CA GLY A 81 -0.83 -1.01 7.53
C GLY A 81 0.58 -1.52 7.36
N GLN A 82 1.36 -0.75 6.62
CA GLN A 82 2.77 -1.02 6.38
C GLN A 82 3.58 0.27 6.32
N GLY A 83 4.85 0.15 6.64
CA GLY A 83 5.84 1.19 6.42
C GLY A 83 6.92 0.69 5.49
N LYS A 84 7.37 1.54 4.57
CA LYS A 84 8.52 1.29 3.71
C LYS A 84 9.51 2.44 3.84
N LEU A 85 10.73 2.13 4.27
CA LEU A 85 11.86 3.05 4.35
C LEU A 85 12.81 2.75 3.21
N ILE A 86 13.16 3.76 2.43
CA ILE A 86 14.01 3.64 1.26
C ILE A 86 15.14 4.65 1.39
N LEU A 87 16.38 4.16 1.36
CA LEU A 87 17.59 4.96 1.32
C LEU A 87 18.22 4.82 -0.06
N ASP A 88 18.07 5.86 -0.88
CA ASP A 88 18.77 5.96 -2.16
C ASP A 88 20.14 6.58 -1.92
N TYR A 89 21.20 5.89 -2.32
CA TYR A 89 22.59 6.34 -2.20
C TYR A 89 23.38 5.97 -3.45
N ALA A 90 24.56 6.58 -3.63
CA ALA A 90 25.41 6.32 -4.79
C ALA A 90 24.65 6.31 -6.12
N PRO A 91 24.00 7.42 -6.56
CA PRO A 91 23.08 7.45 -7.69
C PRO A 91 23.69 7.00 -9.02
N ARG A 92 25.02 7.12 -9.18
CA ARG A 92 25.73 6.61 -10.34
C ARG A 92 25.81 5.08 -10.40
N ARG A 93 25.67 4.41 -9.24
CA ARG A 93 25.68 2.95 -9.06
C ARG A 93 24.32 2.40 -8.65
N ARG A 94 23.25 3.20 -8.74
CA ARG A 94 21.88 2.79 -8.38
C ARG A 94 21.75 2.18 -6.99
N GLY A 95 22.59 2.63 -6.03
CA GLY A 95 22.60 2.09 -4.67
C GLY A 95 21.28 2.39 -3.96
N GLN A 96 20.58 1.36 -3.48
CA GLN A 96 19.34 1.46 -2.73
C GLN A 96 19.28 0.44 -1.61
N LEU A 97 18.94 0.91 -0.41
CA LEU A 97 18.53 0.07 0.71
C LEU A 97 17.03 0.24 0.94
N THR A 98 16.33 -0.85 1.14
CA THR A 98 14.89 -0.85 1.41
C THR A 98 14.61 -1.66 2.66
N PHE A 99 13.83 -1.10 3.58
CA PHE A 99 13.28 -1.81 4.73
C PHE A 99 11.77 -1.65 4.69
N SER A 100 11.03 -2.74 4.87
CA SER A 100 9.58 -2.66 4.98
C SER A 100 9.03 -3.65 5.99
N GLY A 101 7.89 -3.32 6.56
CA GLY A 101 7.22 -4.19 7.51
C GLY A 101 5.82 -3.69 7.79
N GLY A 102 4.99 -4.60 8.30
CA GLY A 102 3.62 -4.26 8.61
C GLY A 102 2.72 -5.47 8.83
N VAL A 103 1.44 -5.15 8.91
CA VAL A 103 0.33 -6.12 9.03
C VAL A 103 -0.69 -5.79 7.96
N LEU A 104 -0.97 -6.73 7.08
CA LEU A 104 -1.88 -6.55 5.94
C LEU A 104 -2.75 -7.78 5.76
N SER A 105 -3.94 -7.58 5.18
CA SER A 105 -4.65 -8.66 4.51
C SER A 105 -4.09 -8.82 3.10
N ALA A 106 -3.36 -9.90 2.88
CA ALA A 106 -2.73 -10.22 1.61
C ALA A 106 -3.46 -11.34 0.88
N ASP A 107 -3.35 -11.35 -0.43
CA ASP A 107 -3.94 -12.40 -1.27
C ASP A 107 -3.03 -13.64 -1.29
N TYR A 108 -3.61 -14.84 -1.19
CA TYR A 108 -2.89 -16.09 -1.37
C TYR A 108 -2.33 -16.23 -2.79
N ASN A 109 -2.99 -15.64 -3.77
CA ASN A 109 -2.63 -15.70 -5.18
C ASN A 109 -2.37 -14.31 -5.76
N GLU A 110 -1.34 -13.64 -5.27
CA GLU A 110 -0.93 -12.30 -5.73
C GLU A 110 -0.61 -12.25 -7.24
N GLU A 111 -0.26 -13.39 -7.84
CA GLU A 111 0.10 -13.52 -9.26
C GLU A 111 -1.11 -13.76 -10.17
N SER A 112 -2.31 -14.02 -9.63
CA SER A 112 -3.51 -14.28 -10.43
C SER A 112 -3.94 -13.11 -11.32
N GLY A 113 -3.43 -11.92 -11.05
CA GLY A 113 -3.80 -10.71 -11.78
C GLY A 113 -5.20 -10.20 -11.48
N GLU A 114 -5.91 -10.83 -10.56
CA GLU A 114 -7.25 -10.40 -10.14
C GLU A 114 -7.19 -9.01 -9.51
N SER A 115 -7.90 -8.08 -10.13
CA SER A 115 -7.95 -6.71 -9.62
C SER A 115 -8.77 -6.67 -8.33
N ARG A 116 -8.21 -6.09 -7.27
CA ARG A 116 -8.93 -5.85 -6.01
C ARG A 116 -10.22 -5.05 -6.22
N LEU A 117 -10.26 -4.17 -7.23
CA LEU A 117 -11.46 -3.44 -7.61
C LEU A 117 -12.52 -4.38 -8.21
N ILE A 118 -12.13 -5.31 -9.10
CA ILE A 118 -13.05 -6.30 -9.67
C ILE A 118 -13.59 -7.19 -8.56
N ASN A 119 -12.74 -7.65 -7.65
CA ASN A 119 -13.16 -8.42 -6.49
C ASN A 119 -14.12 -7.63 -5.59
N ALA A 120 -13.89 -6.33 -5.37
CA ALA A 120 -14.80 -5.49 -4.60
C ALA A 120 -16.19 -5.40 -5.23
N ILE A 121 -16.28 -5.29 -6.55
CA ILE A 121 -17.54 -5.30 -7.30
C ILE A 121 -18.19 -6.69 -7.22
N ALA A 122 -17.44 -7.76 -7.47
CA ALA A 122 -17.94 -9.15 -7.44
C ALA A 122 -18.46 -9.52 -6.05
N SER A 123 -17.74 -9.15 -5.00
CA SER A 123 -18.14 -9.40 -3.60
C SER A 123 -19.39 -8.61 -3.23
N SER A 124 -19.40 -7.29 -3.49
CA SER A 124 -20.50 -6.43 -3.06
C SER A 124 -21.83 -6.78 -3.75
N LEU A 125 -21.80 -7.09 -5.05
CA LEU A 125 -22.99 -7.30 -5.84
C LEU A 125 -23.38 -8.79 -5.93
N PHE A 126 -22.43 -9.66 -6.22
CA PHE A 126 -22.72 -11.04 -6.60
C PHE A 126 -22.44 -12.09 -5.51
N GLY A 127 -21.78 -11.70 -4.41
CA GLY A 127 -21.42 -12.62 -3.34
C GLY A 127 -20.20 -13.48 -3.64
N ARG A 128 -19.51 -13.23 -4.76
CA ARG A 128 -18.28 -13.93 -5.16
C ARG A 128 -17.07 -13.35 -4.42
N ASN A 129 -16.11 -14.19 -4.08
CA ASN A 129 -14.86 -13.79 -3.45
C ASN A 129 -13.70 -14.38 -4.25
N GLU A 130 -13.29 -13.67 -5.28
CA GLU A 130 -12.23 -14.09 -6.19
C GLU A 130 -10.85 -14.03 -5.50
N VAL A 131 -10.67 -13.09 -4.56
CA VAL A 131 -9.43 -12.89 -3.80
C VAL A 131 -9.54 -13.58 -2.45
N LYS A 132 -8.66 -14.53 -2.17
CA LYS A 132 -8.60 -15.24 -0.88
C LYS A 132 -7.53 -14.61 0.01
N LEU A 133 -7.93 -14.10 1.17
CA LEU A 133 -7.08 -13.28 2.02
C LEU A 133 -6.55 -14.03 3.24
N TYR A 134 -5.32 -13.71 3.61
CA TYR A 134 -4.70 -14.11 4.87
C TYR A 134 -4.12 -12.89 5.60
N ASP A 135 -4.01 -12.98 6.91
CA ASP A 135 -3.35 -11.97 7.74
C ASP A 135 -1.84 -12.16 7.64
N LYS A 136 -1.19 -11.17 7.07
CA LYS A 136 0.25 -11.16 6.77
C LYS A 136 0.95 -10.22 7.74
N HIS A 137 1.77 -10.77 8.62
CA HIS A 137 2.75 -10.00 9.39
C HIS A 137 4.11 -10.18 8.73
N PHE A 138 4.78 -9.11 8.37
CA PHE A 138 6.04 -9.24 7.65
C PHE A 138 7.08 -8.18 8.01
N LEU A 139 8.33 -8.56 7.83
CA LEU A 139 9.49 -7.68 7.82
C LEU A 139 10.35 -8.06 6.61
N SER A 140 10.85 -7.06 5.90
CA SER A 140 11.77 -7.30 4.79
C SER A 140 12.86 -6.24 4.74
N ALA A 141 14.03 -6.67 4.26
CA ALA A 141 15.17 -5.82 3.97
C ALA A 141 15.69 -6.16 2.59
N GLY A 142 16.03 -5.15 1.81
CA GLY A 142 16.57 -5.32 0.45
C GLY A 142 17.73 -4.39 0.21
N HIS A 143 18.68 -4.82 -0.58
CA HIS A 143 19.80 -4.02 -1.05
C HIS A 143 19.99 -4.25 -2.54
N GLU A 144 20.13 -3.16 -3.27
CA GLU A 144 20.46 -3.16 -4.69
C GLU A 144 21.60 -2.19 -4.96
N ILE A 145 22.61 -2.63 -5.75
CA ILE A 145 23.71 -1.77 -6.18
C ILE A 145 24.34 -2.31 -7.46
N GLU A 146 24.74 -1.41 -8.35
CA GLU A 146 25.55 -1.74 -9.52
C GLU A 146 27.03 -1.80 -9.12
N LEU A 147 27.58 -3.01 -9.11
CA LEU A 147 28.99 -3.28 -8.73
C LEU A 147 29.96 -2.83 -9.81
N ALA A 148 29.62 -3.10 -11.06
CA ALA A 148 30.36 -2.72 -12.25
C ALA A 148 29.35 -2.31 -13.34
N ASN A 149 29.81 -1.69 -14.42
CA ASN A 149 28.92 -1.25 -15.51
C ASN A 149 28.12 -2.42 -16.09
N GLY A 150 26.81 -2.40 -15.89
CA GLY A 150 25.87 -3.45 -16.28
C GLY A 150 25.79 -4.66 -15.32
N LEU A 151 26.58 -4.71 -14.24
CA LEU A 151 26.51 -5.79 -13.24
C LEU A 151 25.73 -5.32 -12.01
N LEU A 152 24.43 -5.62 -11.97
CA LEU A 152 23.56 -5.30 -10.85
C LEU A 152 23.61 -6.43 -9.81
N PHE A 153 23.94 -6.09 -8.57
CA PHE A 153 23.80 -6.96 -7.40
C PHE A 153 22.49 -6.61 -6.69
N SER A 154 21.69 -7.64 -6.39
CA SER A 154 20.47 -7.51 -5.60
C SER A 154 20.42 -8.64 -4.57
N ALA A 155 20.16 -8.27 -3.32
CA ALA A 155 19.97 -9.21 -2.23
C ALA A 155 18.74 -8.77 -1.40
N SER A 156 17.91 -9.73 -1.00
CA SER A 156 16.76 -9.46 -0.16
C SER A 156 16.57 -10.53 0.89
N PHE A 157 16.06 -10.10 2.03
CA PHE A 157 15.62 -10.95 3.12
C PHE A 157 14.18 -10.60 3.45
N ALA A 158 13.34 -11.60 3.64
CA ALA A 158 11.98 -11.43 4.09
C ALA A 158 11.63 -12.46 5.15
N TRP A 159 10.97 -12.01 6.21
CA TRP A 159 10.30 -12.83 7.20
C TRP A 159 8.82 -12.55 7.14
N GLU A 160 8.03 -13.62 7.14
CA GLU A 160 6.59 -13.52 7.00
C GLU A 160 5.89 -14.54 7.90
N GLN A 161 4.88 -14.10 8.63
CA GLN A 161 3.94 -14.94 9.34
C GLN A 161 2.55 -14.80 8.71
N ARG A 162 1.94 -15.92 8.35
CA ARG A 162 0.61 -16.00 7.73
C ARG A 162 -0.38 -16.62 8.69
N LYS A 163 -1.58 -16.01 8.81
CA LYS A 163 -2.71 -16.57 9.55
C LYS A 163 -3.93 -16.56 8.65
N MET A 164 -4.69 -17.65 8.67
CA MET A 164 -5.97 -17.69 7.95
C MET A 164 -6.91 -16.62 8.48
N LEU A 165 -7.65 -16.01 7.56
CA LEU A 165 -8.75 -15.11 7.86
C LEU A 165 -10.06 -15.74 7.43
N GLU A 166 -11.11 -15.51 8.21
CA GLU A 166 -12.47 -15.91 7.88
C GLU A 166 -13.28 -14.71 7.43
N ASN A 167 -14.43 -14.96 6.77
CA ASN A 167 -15.34 -13.91 6.42
C ASN A 167 -16.03 -13.34 7.66
N TYR A 168 -15.95 -12.03 7.86
CA TYR A 168 -16.75 -11.32 8.85
C TYR A 168 -18.09 -10.85 8.31
N ILE A 169 -18.25 -10.84 6.99
CA ILE A 169 -19.50 -10.51 6.30
C ILE A 169 -20.02 -11.78 5.62
N SER A 170 -21.25 -12.18 5.97
CA SER A 170 -21.86 -13.43 5.48
C SER A 170 -22.71 -13.27 4.23
N LYS A 171 -23.07 -12.04 3.84
CA LYS A 171 -23.94 -11.76 2.70
C LYS A 171 -23.49 -10.52 1.93
N SER A 172 -23.67 -10.56 0.61
CA SER A 172 -23.50 -9.39 -0.26
C SER A 172 -24.63 -8.36 -0.03
N TRP A 173 -24.51 -7.18 -0.67
CA TRP A 173 -25.54 -6.14 -0.62
C TRP A 173 -26.87 -6.62 -1.16
N PHE A 174 -26.88 -7.52 -2.16
CA PHE A 174 -28.08 -8.16 -2.68
C PHE A 174 -28.46 -9.45 -1.94
N LYS A 175 -28.04 -9.59 -0.66
CA LYS A 175 -28.39 -10.71 0.23
C LYS A 175 -27.95 -12.10 -0.28
N ARG A 176 -27.06 -12.18 -1.26
CA ARG A 176 -26.46 -13.44 -1.70
C ARG A 176 -25.45 -13.90 -0.64
N LYS A 177 -25.38 -15.22 -0.44
CA LYS A 177 -24.41 -15.80 0.50
C LYS A 177 -22.99 -15.48 0.04
N ALA A 178 -22.16 -15.03 0.97
CA ALA A 178 -20.75 -14.76 0.69
C ALA A 178 -20.00 -16.07 0.44
N GLU A 179 -19.21 -16.11 -0.60
CA GLU A 179 -18.28 -17.21 -0.86
C GLU A 179 -17.21 -17.27 0.24
N PRO A 180 -16.89 -18.46 0.79
CA PRO A 180 -15.94 -18.58 1.88
C PRO A 180 -14.53 -18.14 1.47
N ASN A 181 -13.77 -17.62 2.43
CA ASN A 181 -12.38 -17.21 2.27
C ASN A 181 -11.44 -18.43 2.49
N ILE A 182 -11.61 -19.47 1.70
CA ILE A 182 -10.80 -20.69 1.74
C ILE A 182 -9.98 -20.73 0.45
N PRO A 183 -8.65 -20.75 0.52
CA PRO A 183 -7.80 -20.92 -0.67
C PRO A 183 -8.08 -22.31 -1.29
N ALA A 184 -8.03 -22.37 -2.61
CA ALA A 184 -8.20 -23.61 -3.36
C ALA A 184 -6.95 -24.50 -3.25
#